data_3e58326b3c41c6093b79151bba8ecbbb
#
_entry.id   3e58326b3c41c6093b79151bba8ecbbb
#
_cell.length_a   1.000
_cell.length_b   1.000
_cell.length_c   1.000
_cell.angle_alpha   90.00
_cell.angle_beta   90.00
_cell.angle_gamma   90.00
#
_symmetry.space_group_name_H-M   'P 1'
#
loop_
_entity.id
_entity.type
_entity.pdbx_description
1 polymer ?
#
loop_
_entity_poly.entity_id
_entity_poly.type
_entity_poly.pdbx_seq_one_letter_code
_entity_poly.pdbx_strand_id
1 'polypeptide(L)' 'MKNRLRVLRAERDWTQEDLANRLGVSRQAIIAIEKEKYDPSLPLAFKVAQLFGKRIEDIFDPENEG' A
#
# COMPACT_ATOMS: atom_id res chain seq x y z
N MET A 1 -6.30 8.04 -3.23
CA MET A 1 -4.89 8.25 -3.58
C MET A 1 -4.40 7.12 -4.45
N LYS A 2 -3.79 7.44 -5.56
CA LYS A 2 -3.23 6.42 -6.44
C LYS A 2 -2.03 5.78 -5.80
N ASN A 3 -1.83 4.51 -6.06
CA ASN A 3 -0.68 3.82 -5.48
C ASN A 3 -0.28 2.63 -6.33
N ARG A 4 0.90 2.11 -6.07
CA ARG A 4 1.44 0.97 -6.79
C ARG A 4 1.46 -0.27 -5.92
N LEU A 5 0.66 -0.30 -4.88
CA LEU A 5 0.69 -1.38 -3.92
C LEU A 5 0.41 -2.74 -4.57
N ARG A 6 -0.58 -2.76 -5.45
CA ARG A 6 -0.94 -3.99 -6.13
C ARG A 6 0.21 -4.52 -6.99
N VAL A 7 0.89 -3.61 -7.70
CA VAL A 7 2.01 -4.00 -8.55
C VAL A 7 3.16 -4.53 -7.71
N LEU A 8 3.49 -3.82 -6.63
CA LEU A 8 4.59 -4.23 -5.77
C LEU A 8 4.30 -5.58 -5.12
N ARG A 9 3.05 -5.77 -4.72
CA ARG A 9 2.64 -7.04 -4.14
C ARG A 9 2.79 -8.18 -5.16
N ALA A 10 2.32 -7.92 -6.37
CA ALA A 10 2.37 -8.94 -7.41
C ALA A 10 3.81 -9.31 -7.77
N GLU A 11 4.71 -8.33 -7.73
CA GLU A 11 6.12 -8.60 -8.03
C GLU A 11 6.74 -9.55 -7.02
N ARG A 12 6.15 -9.64 -5.83
CA ARG A 12 6.64 -10.54 -4.79
C ARG A 12 5.80 -11.80 -4.68
N ASP A 13 4.81 -11.96 -5.57
CA ASP A 13 3.89 -13.09 -5.53
C ASP A 13 3.15 -13.18 -4.21
N TRP A 14 2.82 -12.05 -3.63
CA TRP A 14 2.05 -11.99 -2.39
C TRP A 14 0.57 -11.79 -2.70
N THR A 15 -0.28 -12.51 -1.95
CA THR A 15 -1.72 -12.26 -2.02
C THR A 15 -2.00 -11.02 -1.17
N GLN A 16 -3.24 -10.53 -1.25
CA GLN A 16 -3.65 -9.42 -0.40
C GLN A 16 -3.55 -9.79 1.07
N GLU A 17 -3.85 -11.03 1.39
CA GLU A 17 -3.76 -11.49 2.76
C GLU A 17 -2.30 -11.56 3.22
N ASP A 18 -1.40 -12.00 2.35
CA ASP A 18 0.02 -12.03 2.68
C ASP A 18 0.49 -10.63 3.02
N LEU A 19 0.13 -9.66 2.22
CA LEU A 19 0.54 -8.29 2.45
C LEU A 19 -0.06 -7.75 3.75
N ALA A 20 -1.34 -8.04 3.98
CA ALA A 20 -2.01 -7.59 5.20
C ALA A 20 -1.29 -8.13 6.43
N ASN A 21 -0.92 -9.40 6.41
CA ASN A 21 -0.23 -10.02 7.53
C ASN A 21 1.13 -9.38 7.76
N ARG A 22 1.84 -9.06 6.69
CA ARG A 22 3.17 -8.46 6.83
C ARG A 22 3.10 -7.04 7.38
N LEU A 23 2.00 -6.36 7.12
CA LEU A 23 1.82 -4.99 7.60
C LEU A 23 1.05 -4.92 8.92
N GLY A 24 0.50 -6.04 9.36
CA GLY A 24 -0.26 -6.05 10.61
C GLY A 24 -1.61 -5.38 10.49
N VAL A 25 -2.23 -5.43 9.32
CA VAL A 25 -3.55 -4.83 9.11
C VAL A 25 -4.49 -5.88 8.55
N SER A 26 -5.77 -5.55 8.42
CA SER A 26 -6.74 -6.48 7.89
C SER A 26 -6.62 -6.56 6.37
N ARG A 27 -7.07 -7.67 5.82
CA ARG A 27 -7.12 -7.84 4.38
C ARG A 27 -8.03 -6.78 3.77
N GLN A 28 -9.12 -6.43 4.47
CA GLN A 28 -10.04 -5.42 3.98
C GLN A 28 -9.37 -4.07 3.80
N ALA A 29 -8.44 -3.74 4.69
CA ALA A 29 -7.70 -2.48 4.58
C ALA A 29 -6.85 -2.48 3.30
N ILE A 30 -6.21 -3.60 2.99
CA ILE A 30 -5.40 -3.69 1.78
C ILE A 30 -6.29 -3.54 0.54
N ILE A 31 -7.43 -4.22 0.54
CA ILE A 31 -8.35 -4.13 -0.59
C ILE A 31 -8.79 -2.68 -0.81
N ALA A 32 -9.14 -1.99 0.27
CA ALA A 32 -9.62 -0.61 0.17
C ALA A 32 -8.51 0.33 -0.33
N ILE A 33 -7.28 0.11 0.13
CA ILE A 33 -6.17 0.94 -0.31
C ILE A 33 -5.89 0.70 -1.78
N GLU A 34 -5.87 -0.55 -2.21
CA GLU A 34 -5.59 -0.85 -3.62
C GLU A 34 -6.67 -0.31 -4.55
N LYS A 35 -7.89 -0.22 -4.06
CA LYS A 35 -8.98 0.33 -4.85
C LYS A 35 -9.05 1.84 -4.75
N GLU A 36 -8.10 2.44 -4.05
CA GLU A 36 -8.04 3.90 -3.89
C GLU A 36 -9.24 4.49 -3.18
N LYS A 37 -9.90 3.68 -2.35
CA LYS A 37 -11.03 4.15 -1.58
C LYS A 37 -10.65 4.54 -0.17
N TYR A 38 -9.44 4.28 0.24
CA TYR A 38 -8.99 4.54 1.58
C TYR A 38 -7.50 4.85 1.53
N ASP A 39 -7.10 5.94 2.13
CA ASP A 39 -5.69 6.31 2.18
C ASP A 39 -5.09 5.78 3.47
N PRO A 40 -3.91 5.19 3.42
CA PRO A 40 -3.31 4.67 4.64
C PRO A 40 -2.92 5.82 5.57
N SER A 41 -2.90 5.51 6.86
CA SER A 41 -2.38 6.46 7.83
C SER A 41 -0.89 6.65 7.54
N LEU A 42 -0.33 7.74 8.04
CA LEU A 42 1.09 7.98 7.83
C LEU A 42 1.95 6.86 8.40
N PRO A 43 1.70 6.36 9.62
CA PRO A 43 2.48 5.24 10.12
C PRO A 43 2.40 4.02 9.21
N LEU A 44 1.23 3.73 8.66
CA LEU A 44 1.09 2.58 7.77
C LEU A 44 1.84 2.83 6.46
N ALA A 45 1.78 4.05 5.94
CA ALA A 45 2.50 4.37 4.71
C ALA A 45 4.01 4.17 4.90
N PHE A 46 4.55 4.54 6.06
CA PHE A 46 5.96 4.31 6.34
C PHE A 46 6.27 2.82 6.43
N LYS A 47 5.37 2.03 7.01
CA LYS A 47 5.57 0.58 7.09
C LYS A 47 5.61 -0.02 5.70
N VAL A 48 4.73 0.43 4.82
CA VAL A 48 4.69 -0.05 3.46
C VAL A 48 6.01 0.28 2.75
N ALA A 49 6.47 1.52 2.93
CA ALA A 49 7.71 1.95 2.31
C ALA A 49 8.89 1.09 2.78
N GLN A 50 8.96 0.83 4.07
CA GLN A 50 10.02 0.02 4.62
C GLN A 50 9.95 -1.42 4.13
N LEU A 51 8.75 -1.96 4.03
CA LEU A 51 8.57 -3.34 3.60
C LEU A 51 9.08 -3.53 2.18
N PHE A 52 8.83 -2.58 1.31
CA PHE A 52 9.22 -2.68 -0.09
C PHE A 52 10.57 -2.03 -0.38
N GLY A 53 11.18 -1.39 0.61
CA GLY A 53 12.47 -0.75 0.41
C GLY A 53 12.40 0.41 -0.55
N LYS A 54 11.30 1.16 -0.52
CA LYS A 54 11.09 2.29 -1.43
C LYS A 54 10.65 3.49 -0.63
N ARG A 55 10.68 4.64 -1.27
CA ARG A 55 10.19 5.85 -0.60
C ARG A 55 8.68 5.89 -0.71
N ILE A 56 8.05 6.60 0.22
CA ILE A 56 6.60 6.72 0.21
C ILE A 56 6.11 7.27 -1.13
N GLU A 57 6.78 8.30 -1.64
CA GLU A 57 6.33 8.91 -2.88
C GLU A 57 6.56 8.02 -4.11
N ASP A 58 7.33 6.95 -3.97
CA ASP A 58 7.47 5.99 -5.06
C ASP A 58 6.31 5.01 -5.09
N ILE A 59 5.56 4.94 -3.99
CA ILE A 59 4.47 3.99 -3.86
C ILE A 59 3.12 4.69 -3.92
N PHE A 60 3.00 5.81 -3.24
CA PHE A 60 1.75 6.55 -3.15
C PHE A 60 1.85 7.87 -3.89
N ASP A 61 0.89 8.11 -4.79
CA ASP A 61 0.86 9.33 -5.56
C ASP A 61 -0.28 10.17 -5.01
N PRO A 62 0.02 11.29 -4.40
CA PRO A 62 -1.03 12.11 -3.79
C PRO A 62 -1.83 12.83 -4.85
N GLU A 63 -1.96 12.38 -6.03
CA GLU A 63 -2.81 12.94 -6.99
C GLU A 63 -3.15 14.29 -6.70
N ASN A 64 -2.59 15.13 -7.35
CA ASN A 64 -2.82 16.44 -7.11
C ASN A 64 -3.91 16.95 -7.90
N GLU A 65 -4.99 17.14 -7.32
CA GLU A 65 -6.06 17.64 -8.03
C GLU A 65 -6.11 19.06 -8.08
N GLY A 66 -5.28 19.64 -7.49
CA GLY A 66 -5.35 21.02 -7.48
C GLY A 66 -4.94 21.91 -7.84
#